data_f467b180714d9cddcfa5614e09508907
#
_entry.id   f467b180714d9cddcfa5614e09508907
#
_cell.length_a   1.000
_cell.length_b   1.000
_cell.length_c   1.000
_cell.angle_alpha   90.00
_cell.angle_beta   90.00
_cell.angle_gamma   90.00
#
_symmetry.space_group_name_H-M   'P 1'
#
loop_
_entity.id
_entity.type
_entity.pdbx_description
1 polymer ?
#
loop_
_entity_poly.entity_id
_entity_poly.type
_entity_poly.pdbx_seq_one_letter_code
_entity_poly.pdbx_strand_id
1 'polypeptide(L)'
;MLFRSGGLKSFTLIFKAPSLNAAEMIQKIIDLSNVARKEGLLSLEEAAGDMDEPFLKKGILLIVDGTDPDLVRGIMETELVSIENRHKVRIGFWDTLGGLGPAWGMIGTLVGLVNMLYHMEDASTLGPAMAVALITTLYGSLLANWICGPVSNKLKADNAAEMMLKEVMIEGLLSIQAGENPRVIEEKLKSFLAPKDRTSSENDAGGEE
;
A
#
# COMPACT_ATOMS: atom_id res chain seq x y z
N MET A 1 -9.99 -14.32 16.11
CA MET A 1 -8.85 -13.99 16.99
C MET A 1 -7.66 -13.34 16.24
N LEU A 2 -7.65 -13.33 14.92
CA LEU A 2 -6.61 -12.72 14.06
C LEU A 2 -6.66 -11.17 13.95
N PHE A 3 -7.77 -10.55 14.33
CA PHE A 3 -7.98 -9.11 14.24
C PHE A 3 -7.10 -8.27 15.20
N ARG A 4 -6.71 -8.82 16.35
CA ARG A 4 -6.13 -8.08 17.47
C ARG A 4 -4.63 -7.79 17.38
N SER A 5 -3.85 -8.62 16.72
CA SER A 5 -2.38 -8.42 16.67
C SER A 5 -1.88 -7.70 15.40
N GLY A 6 -2.64 -7.76 14.31
CA GLY A 6 -2.26 -7.16 13.02
C GLY A 6 -2.55 -5.66 12.92
N GLY A 7 -3.66 -5.19 13.51
CA GLY A 7 -4.06 -3.78 13.44
C GLY A 7 -3.12 -2.84 14.16
N LEU A 8 -2.78 -3.14 15.43
CA LEU A 8 -1.85 -2.32 16.22
C LEU A 8 -0.40 -2.38 15.67
N LYS A 9 0.02 -3.54 15.14
CA LYS A 9 1.34 -3.67 14.49
C LYS A 9 1.44 -2.84 13.21
N SER A 10 0.33 -2.59 12.50
CA SER A 10 0.33 -1.73 11.32
C SER A 10 0.59 -0.26 11.64
N PHE A 11 0.42 0.18 12.89
CA PHE A 11 0.82 1.52 13.31
C PHE A 11 2.33 1.77 13.15
N THR A 12 3.15 0.76 13.37
CA THR A 12 4.61 0.89 13.20
C THR A 12 5.03 0.98 11.72
N LEU A 13 4.19 0.50 10.81
CA LEU A 13 4.47 0.57 9.36
C LEU A 13 4.41 2.01 8.82
N ILE A 14 3.67 2.91 9.49
CA ILE A 14 3.55 4.32 9.07
C ILE A 14 4.91 5.03 9.10
N PHE A 15 5.77 4.64 10.03
CA PHE A 15 7.12 5.22 10.20
C PHE A 15 8.14 4.61 9.25
N LYS A 16 7.77 3.55 8.52
CA LYS A 16 8.65 2.92 7.54
C LYS A 16 8.38 3.56 6.18
N ALA A 17 9.38 4.23 5.62
CA ALA A 17 9.29 4.70 4.24
C ALA A 17 9.10 3.50 3.31
N PRO A 18 8.27 3.59 2.27
CA PRO A 18 8.20 2.55 1.25
C PRO A 18 9.59 2.42 0.61
N SER A 19 10.15 1.21 0.66
CA SER A 19 11.51 0.93 0.17
C SER A 19 11.58 0.74 -1.34
N LEU A 20 10.47 0.87 -2.06
CA LEU A 20 10.37 0.53 -3.46
C LEU A 20 10.24 1.82 -4.29
N ASN A 21 11.31 2.13 -5.02
CA ASN A 21 11.33 3.19 -6.02
C ASN A 21 10.90 2.59 -7.37
N ALA A 22 9.81 3.11 -7.94
CA ALA A 22 9.29 2.60 -9.21
C ALA A 22 10.30 2.79 -10.36
N ALA A 23 11.08 3.87 -10.36
CA ALA A 23 12.12 4.10 -11.35
C ALA A 23 13.23 3.04 -11.27
N GLU A 24 13.70 2.70 -10.07
CA GLU A 24 14.71 1.62 -9.89
C GLU A 24 14.15 0.26 -10.34
N MET A 25 12.87 -0.01 -10.09
CA MET A 25 12.26 -1.26 -10.52
C MET A 25 12.14 -1.36 -12.04
N ILE A 26 11.76 -0.27 -12.70
CA ILE A 26 11.74 -0.20 -14.16
C ILE A 26 13.15 -0.43 -14.72
N GLN A 27 14.17 0.20 -14.15
CA GLN A 27 15.54 0.00 -14.59
C GLN A 27 15.98 -1.47 -14.43
N LYS A 28 15.68 -2.10 -13.30
CA LYS A 28 15.94 -3.54 -13.10
C LYS A 28 15.27 -4.42 -14.16
N ILE A 29 14.01 -4.10 -14.51
CA ILE A 29 13.29 -4.84 -15.56
C ILE A 29 13.93 -4.64 -16.92
N ILE A 30 14.40 -3.43 -17.25
CA ILE A 30 15.12 -3.14 -18.49
C ILE A 30 16.43 -3.93 -18.53
N ASP A 31 17.19 -3.96 -17.45
CA ASP A 31 18.43 -4.72 -17.34
C ASP A 31 18.18 -6.23 -17.55
N LEU A 32 17.15 -6.78 -16.91
CA LEU A 32 16.70 -8.17 -17.14
C LEU A 32 16.31 -8.43 -18.59
N SER A 33 15.62 -7.48 -19.22
CA SER A 33 15.24 -7.57 -20.64
C SER A 33 16.48 -7.62 -21.55
N ASN A 34 17.51 -6.83 -21.23
CA ASN A 34 18.78 -6.83 -21.96
C ASN A 34 19.53 -8.16 -21.80
N VAL A 35 19.54 -8.74 -20.59
CA VAL A 35 20.15 -10.07 -20.31
C VAL A 35 19.39 -11.15 -21.08
N ALA A 36 18.04 -11.18 -20.95
CA ALA A 36 17.23 -12.16 -21.64
C ALA A 36 17.40 -12.14 -23.16
N ARG A 37 17.59 -10.95 -23.73
CA ARG A 37 17.79 -10.77 -25.19
C ARG A 37 19.18 -11.21 -25.67
N LYS A 38 20.22 -11.07 -24.85
CA LYS A 38 21.61 -11.43 -25.21
C LYS A 38 21.89 -12.91 -24.96
N GLU A 39 21.41 -13.43 -23.85
CA GLU A 39 21.80 -14.73 -23.30
C GLU A 39 20.65 -15.74 -23.26
N GLY A 40 19.43 -15.27 -23.56
CA GLY A 40 18.22 -16.09 -23.52
C GLY A 40 17.51 -16.04 -22.15
N LEU A 41 16.26 -16.54 -22.11
CA LEU A 41 15.43 -16.51 -20.90
C LEU A 41 16.01 -17.33 -19.74
N LEU A 42 16.77 -18.40 -20.02
CA LEU A 42 17.37 -19.24 -18.99
C LEU A 42 18.40 -18.51 -18.13
N SER A 43 19.09 -17.50 -18.68
CA SER A 43 20.06 -16.70 -17.92
C SER A 43 19.43 -15.86 -16.81
N LEU A 44 18.11 -15.61 -16.90
CA LEU A 44 17.37 -14.90 -15.86
C LEU A 44 17.27 -15.67 -14.54
N GLU A 45 17.48 -16.98 -14.53
CA GLU A 45 17.49 -17.79 -13.31
C GLU A 45 18.58 -17.36 -12.34
N GLU A 46 19.79 -17.12 -12.87
CA GLU A 46 20.92 -16.63 -12.09
C GLU A 46 20.65 -15.22 -11.56
N ALA A 47 20.15 -14.33 -12.41
CA ALA A 47 19.75 -12.98 -12.00
C ALA A 47 18.65 -12.96 -10.95
N ALA A 48 17.72 -13.93 -10.97
CA ALA A 48 16.68 -14.08 -9.96
C ALA A 48 17.24 -14.51 -8.59
N GLY A 49 18.40 -15.18 -8.56
CA GLY A 49 19.05 -15.62 -7.33
C GLY A 49 19.35 -14.46 -6.37
N ASP A 50 19.86 -13.37 -6.92
CA ASP A 50 20.33 -12.18 -6.18
C ASP A 50 19.24 -11.15 -5.89
N MET A 51 17.99 -11.42 -6.25
CA MET A 51 16.90 -10.47 -6.07
C MET A 51 16.25 -10.55 -4.70
N ASP A 52 16.10 -9.37 -4.07
CA ASP A 52 15.42 -9.21 -2.77
C ASP A 52 13.88 -9.22 -2.89
N GLU A 53 13.31 -8.99 -4.09
CA GLU A 53 11.87 -8.90 -4.29
C GLU A 53 11.26 -10.26 -4.65
N PRO A 54 10.57 -10.93 -3.71
CA PRO A 54 10.08 -12.29 -3.92
C PRO A 54 9.04 -12.42 -5.03
N PHE A 55 8.25 -11.35 -5.26
CA PHE A 55 7.21 -11.32 -6.28
C PHE A 55 7.83 -11.33 -7.70
N LEU A 56 8.84 -10.51 -7.94
CA LEU A 56 9.58 -10.46 -9.20
C LEU A 56 10.32 -11.78 -9.43
N LYS A 57 11.01 -12.28 -8.41
CA LYS A 57 11.72 -13.57 -8.46
C LYS A 57 10.81 -14.72 -8.88
N LYS A 58 9.61 -14.82 -8.29
CA LYS A 58 8.63 -15.85 -8.65
C LYS A 58 8.21 -15.73 -10.13
N GLY A 59 7.95 -14.50 -10.59
CA GLY A 59 7.57 -14.28 -11.99
C GLY A 59 8.68 -14.68 -12.97
N ILE A 60 9.93 -14.38 -12.66
CA ILE A 60 11.09 -14.79 -13.47
C ILE A 60 11.17 -16.32 -13.56
N LEU A 61 11.05 -17.02 -12.44
CA LEU A 61 11.11 -18.50 -12.43
C LEU A 61 9.99 -19.11 -13.28
N LEU A 62 8.78 -18.56 -13.24
CA LEU A 62 7.67 -19.04 -14.09
C LEU A 62 7.99 -18.87 -15.59
N ILE A 63 8.65 -17.78 -15.97
CA ILE A 63 9.05 -17.53 -17.36
C ILE A 63 10.18 -18.46 -17.79
N VAL A 64 11.17 -18.66 -16.94
CA VAL A 64 12.31 -19.57 -17.17
C VAL A 64 11.84 -21.01 -17.33
N ASP A 65 10.83 -21.44 -16.57
CA ASP A 65 10.18 -22.76 -16.67
C ASP A 65 9.36 -22.92 -17.96
N GLY A 66 9.25 -21.89 -18.80
CA GLY A 66 8.50 -21.92 -20.05
C GLY A 66 6.98 -21.93 -19.87
N THR A 67 6.49 -21.41 -18.74
CA THR A 67 5.05 -21.30 -18.44
C THR A 67 4.38 -20.40 -19.47
N ASP A 68 3.17 -20.75 -19.92
CA ASP A 68 2.37 -19.94 -20.85
C ASP A 68 2.14 -18.52 -20.31
N PRO A 69 2.26 -17.46 -21.16
CA PRO A 69 2.14 -16.06 -20.70
C PRO A 69 0.81 -15.74 -20.01
N ASP A 70 -0.32 -16.29 -20.49
CA ASP A 70 -1.62 -16.06 -19.88
C ASP A 70 -1.70 -16.72 -18.49
N LEU A 71 -1.04 -17.87 -18.33
CA LEU A 71 -0.95 -18.55 -17.05
C LEU A 71 -0.02 -17.79 -16.07
N VAL A 72 1.11 -17.27 -16.55
CA VAL A 72 2.01 -16.40 -15.74
C VAL A 72 1.23 -15.19 -15.25
N ARG A 73 0.53 -14.48 -16.15
CA ARG A 73 -0.34 -13.35 -15.80
C ARG A 73 -1.34 -13.73 -14.73
N GLY A 74 -2.10 -14.79 -14.93
CA GLY A 74 -3.15 -15.23 -14.00
C GLY A 74 -2.63 -15.60 -12.61
N ILE A 75 -1.46 -16.25 -12.52
CA ILE A 75 -0.82 -16.59 -11.24
C ILE A 75 -0.37 -15.33 -10.50
N MET A 76 0.29 -14.40 -11.20
CA MET A 76 0.81 -13.16 -10.63
C MET A 76 -0.33 -12.23 -10.18
N GLU A 77 -1.37 -12.05 -10.99
CA GLU A 77 -2.56 -11.26 -10.63
C GLU A 77 -3.30 -11.85 -9.43
N THR A 78 -3.42 -13.19 -9.35
CA THR A 78 -4.02 -13.86 -8.20
C THR A 78 -3.24 -13.57 -6.91
N GLU A 79 -1.92 -13.57 -6.98
CA GLU A 79 -1.07 -13.21 -5.85
C GLU A 79 -1.21 -11.75 -5.48
N LEU A 80 -1.24 -10.84 -6.46
CA LEU A 80 -1.46 -9.41 -6.28
C LEU A 80 -2.77 -9.14 -5.52
N VAL A 81 -3.88 -9.72 -5.98
CA VAL A 81 -5.19 -9.63 -5.31
C VAL A 81 -5.14 -10.17 -3.89
N SER A 82 -4.41 -11.26 -3.65
CA SER A 82 -4.25 -11.86 -2.33
C SER A 82 -3.47 -10.93 -1.37
N ILE A 83 -2.44 -10.25 -1.87
CA ILE A 83 -1.67 -9.25 -1.12
C ILE A 83 -2.56 -8.04 -0.77
N GLU A 84 -3.26 -7.50 -1.77
CA GLU A 84 -4.17 -6.38 -1.61
C GLU A 84 -5.27 -6.66 -0.56
N ASN A 85 -5.88 -7.83 -0.63
CA ASN A 85 -6.90 -8.25 0.34
C ASN A 85 -6.37 -8.31 1.78
N ARG A 86 -5.13 -8.80 1.97
CA ARG A 86 -4.48 -8.76 3.30
C ARG A 86 -4.25 -7.35 3.81
N HIS A 87 -3.89 -6.41 2.91
CA HIS A 87 -3.70 -5.00 3.26
C HIS A 87 -5.05 -4.33 3.57
N LYS A 88 -6.10 -4.57 2.77
CA LYS A 88 -7.45 -4.07 2.99
C LYS A 88 -8.00 -4.42 4.38
N VAL A 89 -7.72 -5.62 4.88
CA VAL A 89 -8.13 -6.01 6.25
C VAL A 89 -7.46 -5.14 7.32
N ARG A 90 -6.18 -4.80 7.15
CA ARG A 90 -5.45 -3.92 8.09
C ARG A 90 -5.95 -2.48 8.02
N ILE A 91 -6.17 -1.97 6.82
CA ILE A 91 -6.72 -0.64 6.56
C ILE A 91 -8.13 -0.53 7.16
N GLY A 92 -8.98 -1.54 6.91
CA GLY A 92 -10.35 -1.59 7.41
C GLY A 92 -10.46 -1.56 8.93
N PHE A 93 -9.46 -2.07 9.66
CA PHE A 93 -9.40 -1.93 11.11
C PHE A 93 -9.36 -0.44 11.53
N TRP A 94 -8.49 0.36 10.91
CA TRP A 94 -8.36 1.79 11.22
C TRP A 94 -9.55 2.60 10.75
N ASP A 95 -10.12 2.29 9.58
CA ASP A 95 -11.35 2.92 9.09
C ASP A 95 -12.53 2.67 10.04
N THR A 96 -12.69 1.42 10.50
CA THR A 96 -13.73 1.05 11.44
C THR A 96 -13.56 1.74 12.79
N LEU A 97 -12.33 1.76 13.33
CA LEU A 97 -12.04 2.42 14.60
C LEU A 97 -12.27 3.94 14.50
N GLY A 98 -11.89 4.55 13.37
CA GLY A 98 -12.14 5.95 13.08
C GLY A 98 -13.63 6.30 13.01
N GLY A 99 -14.44 5.43 12.42
CA GLY A 99 -15.90 5.62 12.37
C GLY A 99 -16.58 5.43 13.73
N LEU A 100 -16.08 4.49 14.54
CA LEU A 100 -16.65 4.22 15.87
C LEU A 100 -16.27 5.29 16.92
N GLY A 101 -15.11 5.94 16.79
CA GLY A 101 -14.66 6.95 17.77
C GLY A 101 -15.69 8.05 18.02
N PRO A 102 -16.11 8.83 17.02
CA PRO A 102 -17.14 9.87 17.17
C PRO A 102 -18.50 9.31 17.59
N ALA A 103 -18.88 8.13 17.07
CA ALA A 103 -20.16 7.50 17.40
C ALA A 103 -20.26 7.19 18.90
N TRP A 104 -19.22 6.58 19.50
CA TRP A 104 -19.17 6.34 20.94
C TRP A 104 -19.02 7.63 21.73
N GLY A 105 -18.30 8.63 21.20
CA GLY A 105 -18.22 9.97 21.79
C GLY A 105 -19.61 10.62 21.90
N MET A 106 -20.40 10.55 20.84
CA MET A 106 -21.78 11.09 20.85
C MET A 106 -22.68 10.35 21.83
N ILE A 107 -22.60 9.02 21.91
CA ILE A 107 -23.33 8.23 22.90
C ILE A 107 -22.97 8.68 24.31
N GLY A 108 -21.66 8.88 24.59
CA GLY A 108 -21.20 9.38 25.87
C GLY A 108 -21.75 10.77 26.21
N THR A 109 -21.84 11.67 25.22
CA THR A 109 -22.49 12.98 25.40
C THR A 109 -23.95 12.84 25.76
N LEU A 110 -24.73 12.00 25.07
CA LEU A 110 -26.16 11.81 25.35
C LEU A 110 -26.37 11.23 26.75
N VAL A 111 -25.57 10.24 27.15
CA VAL A 111 -25.64 9.66 28.51
C VAL A 111 -25.30 10.72 29.57
N GLY A 112 -24.26 11.53 29.33
CA GLY A 112 -23.88 12.62 30.23
C GLY A 112 -24.96 13.68 30.38
N LEU A 113 -25.62 14.06 29.26
CA LEU A 113 -26.75 15.02 29.31
C LEU A 113 -27.95 14.46 30.02
N VAL A 114 -28.30 13.19 29.81
CA VAL A 114 -29.40 12.53 30.56
C VAL A 114 -29.10 12.55 32.05
N ASN A 115 -27.87 12.21 32.46
CA ASN A 115 -27.46 12.24 33.87
C ASN A 115 -27.53 13.67 34.45
N MET A 116 -27.13 14.69 33.68
CA MET A 116 -27.24 16.09 34.07
C MET A 116 -28.70 16.48 34.31
N LEU A 117 -29.63 16.07 33.43
CA LEU A 117 -31.04 16.37 33.56
C LEU A 117 -31.69 15.74 34.81
N TYR A 118 -31.23 14.56 35.25
CA TYR A 118 -31.68 13.95 36.50
C TYR A 118 -31.28 14.73 37.77
N HIS A 119 -30.28 15.59 37.67
CA HIS A 119 -29.75 16.35 38.82
C HIS A 119 -29.92 17.86 38.65
N MET A 120 -30.92 18.30 37.87
CA MET A 120 -31.15 19.72 37.54
C MET A 120 -31.53 20.60 38.77
N GLU A 121 -31.90 20.00 39.89
CA GLU A 121 -32.27 20.75 41.09
C GLU A 121 -31.07 21.47 41.73
N ASP A 122 -29.85 20.99 41.51
CA ASP A 122 -28.62 21.60 42.00
C ASP A 122 -27.82 22.26 40.86
N ALA A 123 -27.95 23.57 40.75
CA ALA A 123 -27.26 24.35 39.72
C ALA A 123 -25.73 24.21 39.75
N SER A 124 -25.12 23.85 40.90
CA SER A 124 -23.66 23.70 41.02
C SER A 124 -23.13 22.45 40.30
N THR A 125 -23.98 21.44 40.05
CA THR A 125 -23.60 20.19 39.37
C THR A 125 -23.74 20.27 37.86
N LEU A 126 -24.50 21.22 37.32
CA LEU A 126 -24.80 21.33 35.88
C LEU A 126 -23.54 21.56 35.04
N GLY A 127 -22.70 22.51 35.45
CA GLY A 127 -21.44 22.83 34.72
C GLY A 127 -20.47 21.65 34.60
N PRO A 128 -20.09 21.02 35.72
CA PRO A 128 -19.25 19.83 35.69
C PRO A 128 -19.82 18.67 34.89
N ALA A 129 -21.11 18.38 35.02
CA ALA A 129 -21.79 17.31 34.28
C ALA A 129 -21.78 17.56 32.76
N MET A 130 -22.03 18.80 32.35
CA MET A 130 -21.97 19.21 30.94
C MET A 130 -20.53 19.11 30.38
N ALA A 131 -19.52 19.51 31.16
CA ALA A 131 -18.12 19.39 30.77
C ALA A 131 -17.73 17.93 30.53
N VAL A 132 -18.11 17.01 31.40
CA VAL A 132 -17.89 15.57 31.23
C VAL A 132 -18.59 15.05 29.97
N ALA A 133 -19.82 15.45 29.73
CA ALA A 133 -20.56 15.04 28.52
C ALA A 133 -19.84 15.49 27.24
N LEU A 134 -19.36 16.74 27.16
CA LEU A 134 -18.71 17.28 25.97
C LEU A 134 -17.33 16.66 25.73
N ILE A 135 -16.56 16.32 26.76
CA ILE A 135 -15.22 15.77 26.64
C ILE A 135 -15.22 14.38 25.97
N THR A 136 -16.29 13.62 26.10
CA THR A 136 -16.41 12.30 25.45
C THR A 136 -16.42 12.43 23.91
N THR A 137 -17.15 13.40 23.38
CA THR A 137 -17.17 13.69 21.93
C THR A 137 -15.84 14.26 21.46
N LEU A 138 -15.19 15.11 22.26
CA LEU A 138 -13.86 15.63 21.95
C LEU A 138 -12.85 14.49 21.77
N TYR A 139 -12.75 13.57 22.72
CA TYR A 139 -11.82 12.44 22.61
C TYR A 139 -12.17 11.48 21.48
N GLY A 140 -13.45 11.21 21.27
CA GLY A 140 -13.91 10.41 20.13
C GLY A 140 -13.48 11.01 18.78
N SER A 141 -13.62 12.32 18.64
CA SER A 141 -13.24 13.06 17.43
C SER A 141 -11.71 13.14 17.27
N LEU A 142 -10.95 13.33 18.35
CA LEU A 142 -9.49 13.32 18.33
C LEU A 142 -8.96 11.96 17.90
N LEU A 143 -9.47 10.88 18.46
CA LEU A 143 -9.08 9.53 18.06
C LEU A 143 -9.31 9.28 16.58
N ALA A 144 -10.49 9.64 16.09
CA ALA A 144 -10.86 9.43 14.69
C ALA A 144 -10.02 10.24 13.71
N ASN A 145 -9.96 11.56 13.91
CA ASN A 145 -9.42 12.47 12.90
C ASN A 145 -7.91 12.67 13.04
N TRP A 146 -7.36 12.54 14.23
CA TRP A 146 -5.93 12.80 14.48
C TRP A 146 -5.08 11.53 14.47
N ILE A 147 -5.67 10.38 14.76
CA ILE A 147 -4.95 9.10 14.80
C ILE A 147 -5.42 8.19 13.67
N CYS A 148 -6.69 7.76 13.70
CA CYS A 148 -7.16 6.71 12.79
C CYS A 148 -7.17 7.16 11.32
N GLY A 149 -7.60 8.38 11.05
CA GLY A 149 -7.68 8.94 9.70
C GLY A 149 -6.30 9.00 9.00
N PRO A 150 -5.30 9.69 9.58
CA PRO A 150 -3.95 9.74 9.00
C PRO A 150 -3.32 8.36 8.82
N VAL A 151 -3.50 7.46 9.81
CA VAL A 151 -3.00 6.07 9.73
C VAL A 151 -3.62 5.33 8.56
N SER A 152 -4.95 5.35 8.44
CA SER A 152 -5.65 4.68 7.35
C SER A 152 -5.25 5.25 5.99
N ASN A 153 -5.19 6.56 5.85
CA ASN A 153 -4.83 7.22 4.60
C ASN A 153 -3.39 6.89 4.18
N LYS A 154 -2.44 6.86 5.11
CA LYS A 154 -1.06 6.46 4.82
C LYS A 154 -0.99 5.00 4.35
N LEU A 155 -1.65 4.09 5.05
CA LEU A 155 -1.70 2.67 4.66
C LEU A 155 -2.36 2.46 3.29
N LYS A 156 -3.40 3.25 2.95
CA LYS A 156 -4.04 3.23 1.62
C LYS A 156 -3.08 3.70 0.53
N ALA A 157 -2.36 4.79 0.79
CA ALA A 157 -1.38 5.32 -0.16
C ALA A 157 -0.23 4.33 -0.40
N ASP A 158 0.31 3.74 0.66
CA ASP A 158 1.38 2.75 0.56
C ASP A 158 0.92 1.49 -0.17
N ASN A 159 -0.31 1.02 0.11
CA ASN A 159 -0.89 -0.11 -0.60
C ASN A 159 -1.07 0.20 -2.10
N ALA A 160 -1.58 1.38 -2.46
CA ALA A 160 -1.75 1.76 -3.86
C ALA A 160 -0.40 1.82 -4.60
N ALA A 161 0.64 2.37 -3.97
CA ALA A 161 1.99 2.42 -4.54
C ALA A 161 2.58 1.00 -4.73
N GLU A 162 2.41 0.10 -3.75
CA GLU A 162 2.88 -1.28 -3.85
C GLU A 162 2.14 -2.05 -4.95
N MET A 163 0.82 -1.89 -5.07
CA MET A 163 0.04 -2.55 -6.13
C MET A 163 0.48 -2.08 -7.51
N MET A 164 0.61 -0.77 -7.72
CA MET A 164 1.11 -0.21 -8.98
C MET A 164 2.49 -0.78 -9.34
N LEU A 165 3.39 -0.87 -8.38
CA LEU A 165 4.72 -1.41 -8.62
C LEU A 165 4.70 -2.89 -9.03
N LYS A 166 3.83 -3.69 -8.41
CA LYS A 166 3.66 -5.11 -8.78
C LYS A 166 3.01 -5.27 -10.15
N GLU A 167 2.10 -4.38 -10.55
CA GLU A 167 1.56 -4.33 -11.91
C GLU A 167 2.66 -4.03 -12.95
N VAL A 168 3.54 -3.08 -12.64
CA VAL A 168 4.74 -2.80 -13.48
C VAL A 168 5.61 -4.04 -13.64
N MET A 169 5.82 -4.80 -12.55
CA MET A 169 6.59 -6.05 -12.60
C MET A 169 5.92 -7.09 -13.51
N ILE A 170 4.59 -7.27 -13.41
CA ILE A 170 3.83 -8.22 -14.25
C ILE A 170 3.98 -7.85 -15.73
N GLU A 171 3.69 -6.59 -16.07
CA GLU A 171 3.76 -6.13 -17.47
C GLU A 171 5.19 -6.20 -18.02
N GLY A 172 6.19 -5.85 -17.21
CA GLY A 172 7.59 -5.97 -17.58
C GLY A 172 8.02 -7.41 -17.86
N LEU A 173 7.66 -8.33 -16.98
CA LEU A 173 7.96 -9.75 -17.13
C LEU A 173 7.30 -10.36 -18.37
N LEU A 174 6.04 -10.06 -18.64
CA LEU A 174 5.34 -10.54 -19.81
C LEU A 174 5.92 -9.96 -21.12
N SER A 175 6.36 -8.70 -21.09
CA SER A 175 7.05 -8.07 -22.21
C SER A 175 8.42 -8.73 -22.46
N ILE A 176 9.17 -9.12 -21.42
CA ILE A 176 10.41 -9.89 -21.54
C ILE A 176 10.11 -11.26 -22.17
N GLN A 177 9.11 -11.97 -21.68
CA GLN A 177 8.70 -13.27 -22.19
C GLN A 177 8.30 -13.21 -23.67
N ALA A 178 7.60 -12.13 -24.08
CA ALA A 178 7.23 -11.88 -25.47
C ALA A 178 8.41 -11.49 -26.37
N GLY A 179 9.60 -11.26 -25.81
CA GLY A 179 10.78 -10.84 -26.55
C GLY A 179 10.72 -9.41 -27.09
N GLU A 180 9.93 -8.53 -26.46
CA GLU A 180 9.80 -7.13 -26.87
C GLU A 180 11.13 -6.38 -26.79
N ASN A 181 11.25 -5.29 -27.58
CA ASN A 181 12.46 -4.46 -27.54
C ASN A 181 12.58 -3.74 -26.18
N PRO A 182 13.74 -3.75 -25.50
CA PRO A 182 13.94 -3.07 -24.22
C PRO A 182 13.49 -1.59 -24.20
N ARG A 183 13.68 -0.86 -25.32
CA ARG A 183 13.18 0.51 -25.45
C ARG A 183 11.65 0.61 -25.43
N VAL A 184 10.97 -0.37 -26.04
CA VAL A 184 9.51 -0.44 -26.03
C VAL A 184 9.01 -0.78 -24.63
N ILE A 185 9.69 -1.72 -23.96
CA ILE A 185 9.39 -2.07 -22.57
C ILE A 185 9.52 -0.83 -21.67
N GLU A 186 10.62 -0.08 -21.82
CA GLU A 186 10.86 1.15 -21.08
C GLU A 186 9.73 2.16 -21.24
N GLU A 187 9.34 2.48 -22.49
CA GLU A 187 8.24 3.40 -22.77
C GLU A 187 6.90 2.92 -22.20
N LYS A 188 6.63 1.61 -22.31
CA LYS A 188 5.44 0.98 -21.76
C LYS A 188 5.42 1.11 -20.22
N LEU A 189 6.51 0.81 -19.56
CA LEU A 189 6.60 0.88 -18.10
C LEU A 189 6.63 2.32 -17.57
N LYS A 190 7.28 3.25 -18.28
CA LYS A 190 7.24 4.68 -17.93
C LYS A 190 5.82 5.25 -17.97
N SER A 191 4.89 4.66 -18.73
CA SER A 191 3.49 5.11 -18.74
C SER A 191 2.77 4.92 -17.41
N PHE A 192 3.23 4.02 -16.53
CA PHE A 192 2.75 3.87 -15.17
C PHE A 192 3.22 4.96 -14.22
N LEU A 193 4.30 5.66 -14.56
CA LEU A 193 4.86 6.74 -13.74
C LEU A 193 4.12 8.06 -13.96
N ALA A 194 4.05 8.87 -12.91
CA ALA A 194 3.59 10.24 -13.03
C ALA A 194 4.53 11.06 -13.95
N PRO A 195 4.00 12.07 -14.68
CA PRO A 195 4.82 12.85 -15.63
C PRO A 195 6.11 13.45 -15.03
N LYS A 196 6.10 13.80 -13.74
CA LYS A 196 7.28 14.33 -13.05
C LYS A 196 8.38 13.29 -12.84
N ASP A 197 8.00 12.03 -12.64
CA ASP A 197 8.94 10.95 -12.35
C ASP A 197 9.53 10.34 -13.64
N ARG A 198 8.89 10.61 -14.80
CA ARG A 198 9.41 10.22 -16.13
C ARG A 198 10.65 10.99 -16.52
N THR A 199 10.69 12.29 -16.20
CA THR A 199 11.80 13.19 -16.58
C THR A 199 13.03 13.02 -15.70
N SER A 200 12.90 12.55 -14.46
CA SER A 200 14.05 12.25 -13.60
C SER A 200 14.87 11.07 -14.11
N SER A 201 14.23 10.06 -14.69
CA SER A 201 14.94 8.90 -15.29
C SER A 201 15.69 9.25 -16.58
N GLU A 202 15.31 10.30 -17.31
CA GLU A 202 16.02 10.76 -18.50
C GLU A 202 17.31 11.53 -18.17
N ASN A 203 17.34 12.23 -17.02
CA ASN A 203 18.51 13.00 -16.59
C ASN A 203 19.60 12.09 -15.98
N ASP A 204 19.24 10.96 -15.39
CA ASP A 204 20.22 9.97 -14.87
C ASP A 204 20.85 9.13 -15.98
N ALA A 205 20.15 8.92 -17.10
CA ALA A 205 20.67 8.20 -18.27
C ALA A 205 21.54 9.07 -19.21
N GLY A 206 21.46 10.40 -19.10
CA GLY A 206 22.20 11.37 -19.92
C GLY A 206 23.49 11.93 -19.29
N GLY A 207 23.89 11.44 -18.13
CA GLY A 207 25.02 11.96 -17.35
C GLY A 207 26.36 11.20 -17.54
N GLU A 208 26.45 10.22 -18.43
CA GLU A 208 27.69 9.52 -18.78
C GLU A 208 28.04 9.73 -20.27
N GLU A 209 28.49 10.92 -20.62
CA GLU A 209 29.32 11.20 -21.77
C GLU A 209 30.54 12.05 -21.35
#